data_207f27789a1ff9ba7529c09fe4b382d3
#
_entry.id   207f27789a1ff9ba7529c09fe4b382d3
#
_cell.length_a   1.000
_cell.length_b   1.000
_cell.length_c   1.000
_cell.angle_alpha   90.00
_cell.angle_beta   90.00
_cell.angle_gamma   90.00
#
_symmetry.space_group_name_H-M   'P 1'
#
loop_
_entity.id
_entity.type
_entity.pdbx_description
1 polymer ?
#
loop_
_entity_poly.entity_id
_entity_poly.type
_entity_poly.pdbx_seq_one_letter_code
_entity_poly.pdbx_strand_id
1 'polypeptide(L)'
;MNTVDLMQPEEIQTTEQLLPLVYAELRRLAAHKMASENPGQTLQPTALVHEAWLKLGGEQNRQWRNRNHFFATAAEAMRRILTDNARRKLRVRHGGGQQRVDLDDCATAADSEADHILAVSEALEKFAQLDPQRAELVKLRYFVGLSFAEAAEVLSISEPTAKRYWSFARAWLYEEIRAAR
;
A
#
# COMPACT_ATOMS: atom_id res chain seq x y z
N MET A 1 29.10 3.12 -9.84
CA MET A 1 28.95 4.55 -9.54
C MET A 1 27.51 4.73 -9.14
N ASN A 2 27.24 4.86 -7.86
CA ASN A 2 25.88 4.94 -7.30
C ASN A 2 25.40 6.37 -7.40
N THR A 3 24.29 6.58 -8.11
CA THR A 3 23.60 7.87 -8.26
C THR A 3 22.70 8.17 -7.05
N VAL A 4 23.13 7.85 -5.83
CA VAL A 4 22.34 7.97 -4.58
C VAL A 4 22.70 9.23 -3.77
N ASP A 5 23.64 10.04 -4.24
CA ASP A 5 24.28 11.09 -3.41
C ASP A 5 23.90 12.54 -3.79
N LEU A 6 22.65 12.81 -4.12
CA LEU A 6 22.24 14.21 -4.45
C LEU A 6 20.90 14.65 -3.84
N MET A 7 20.48 14.14 -2.67
CA MET A 7 19.31 14.73 -2.01
C MET A 7 19.64 15.11 -0.57
N GLN A 8 19.90 16.37 -0.34
CA GLN A 8 19.99 16.97 0.98
C GLN A 8 18.67 16.81 1.75
N PRO A 9 18.69 16.55 3.07
CA PRO A 9 17.51 16.11 3.79
C PRO A 9 16.40 17.16 4.03
N GLU A 10 16.52 18.36 3.56
CA GLU A 10 15.62 19.48 3.90
C GLU A 10 15.08 20.33 2.74
N GLU A 11 15.26 19.94 1.49
CA GLU A 11 14.66 20.71 0.40
C GLU A 11 13.17 20.36 0.24
N ILE A 12 12.33 21.36 0.47
CA ILE A 12 10.89 21.31 0.15
C ILE A 12 10.78 21.08 -1.37
N GLN A 13 10.31 19.91 -1.76
CA GLN A 13 10.13 19.51 -3.15
C GLN A 13 8.68 19.62 -3.56
N THR A 14 8.44 20.13 -4.76
CA THR A 14 7.08 20.19 -5.31
C THR A 14 6.67 18.83 -5.87
N THR A 15 5.38 18.62 -5.97
CA THR A 15 4.81 17.41 -6.58
C THR A 15 5.32 17.21 -8.02
N GLU A 16 5.47 18.27 -8.80
CA GLU A 16 6.00 18.22 -10.17
C GLU A 16 7.46 17.73 -10.24
N GLN A 17 8.28 18.10 -9.27
CA GLN A 17 9.67 17.66 -9.21
C GLN A 17 9.82 16.20 -8.80
N LEU A 18 8.96 15.75 -7.87
CA LEU A 18 8.97 14.36 -7.38
C LEU A 18 8.28 13.40 -8.33
N LEU A 19 7.25 13.84 -9.06
CA LEU A 19 6.41 12.97 -9.88
C LEU A 19 7.20 12.11 -10.87
N PRO A 20 8.11 12.65 -11.71
CA PRO A 20 8.82 11.84 -12.69
C PRO A 20 9.69 10.76 -12.04
N LEU A 21 10.25 11.05 -10.85
CA LEU A 21 11.13 10.16 -10.12
C LEU A 21 10.34 9.05 -9.40
N VAL A 22 9.21 9.41 -8.82
CA VAL A 22 8.43 8.53 -7.95
C VAL A 22 7.36 7.77 -8.73
N TYR A 23 6.82 8.34 -9.82
CA TYR A 23 5.79 7.70 -10.62
C TYR A 23 6.26 6.38 -11.24
N ALA A 24 7.44 6.39 -11.84
CA ALA A 24 8.01 5.17 -12.41
C ALA A 24 8.24 4.09 -11.34
N GLU A 25 8.69 4.51 -10.17
CA GLU A 25 8.92 3.61 -9.03
C GLU A 25 7.62 3.07 -8.45
N LEU A 26 6.63 3.93 -8.19
CA LEU A 26 5.30 3.50 -7.74
C LEU A 26 4.61 2.58 -8.75
N ARG A 27 4.74 2.85 -10.05
CA ARG A 27 4.21 2.00 -11.10
C ARG A 27 4.88 0.63 -11.12
N ARG A 28 6.20 0.58 -10.96
CA ARG A 28 6.95 -0.69 -10.83
C ARG A 28 6.49 -1.49 -9.62
N LEU A 29 6.34 -0.84 -8.48
CA LEU A 29 5.90 -1.46 -7.23
C LEU A 29 4.45 -1.94 -7.30
N ALA A 30 3.55 -1.13 -7.84
CA ALA A 30 2.17 -1.52 -8.08
C ALA A 30 2.08 -2.72 -9.04
N ALA A 31 2.88 -2.73 -10.12
CA ALA A 31 2.94 -3.85 -11.06
C ALA A 31 3.45 -5.13 -10.38
N HIS A 32 4.48 -5.03 -9.53
CA HIS A 32 5.00 -6.18 -8.79
C HIS A 32 3.97 -6.73 -7.78
N LYS A 33 3.30 -5.85 -7.07
CA LYS A 33 2.21 -6.23 -6.15
C LYS A 33 1.08 -6.94 -6.87
N MET A 34 0.65 -6.42 -8.02
CA MET A 34 -0.47 -6.94 -8.78
C MET A 34 -0.12 -8.12 -9.69
N ALA A 35 1.17 -8.38 -9.97
CA ALA A 35 1.61 -9.57 -10.69
C ALA A 35 1.43 -10.86 -9.88
N SER A 36 1.29 -10.76 -8.56
CA SER A 36 0.96 -11.87 -7.67
C SER A 36 -0.55 -12.09 -7.51
N GLU A 37 -1.38 -11.29 -8.16
CA GLU A 37 -2.83 -11.32 -8.08
C GLU A 37 -3.44 -12.08 -9.28
N ASN A 38 -4.59 -12.73 -9.07
CA ASN A 38 -5.23 -13.56 -10.09
C ASN A 38 -5.72 -12.76 -11.31
N PRO A 39 -5.72 -13.35 -12.53
CA PRO A 39 -6.29 -12.76 -13.74
C PRO A 39 -7.79 -12.46 -13.53
N GLY A 40 -8.21 -11.22 -13.77
CA GLY A 40 -9.62 -10.80 -13.62
C GLY A 40 -9.83 -9.64 -12.64
N GLN A 41 -8.78 -9.08 -12.10
CA GLN A 41 -8.87 -7.90 -11.23
C GLN A 41 -9.21 -6.63 -12.01
N THR A 42 -10.19 -5.88 -11.49
CA THR A 42 -10.69 -4.64 -12.09
C THR A 42 -9.75 -3.45 -11.96
N LEU A 43 -8.74 -3.52 -11.11
CA LEU A 43 -7.81 -2.43 -10.89
C LEU A 43 -6.46 -2.75 -11.51
N GLN A 44 -6.06 -1.94 -12.50
CA GLN A 44 -4.73 -2.04 -13.13
C GLN A 44 -3.67 -1.31 -12.28
N PRO A 45 -2.40 -1.74 -12.29
CA PRO A 45 -1.30 -1.05 -11.57
C PRO A 45 -1.24 0.45 -11.86
N THR A 46 -1.41 0.81 -13.13
CA THR A 46 -1.43 2.21 -13.58
C THR A 46 -2.62 2.98 -13.02
N ALA A 47 -3.80 2.36 -12.89
CA ALA A 47 -4.99 2.98 -12.31
C ALA A 47 -4.81 3.21 -10.80
N LEU A 48 -4.24 2.25 -10.08
CA LEU A 48 -3.92 2.41 -8.66
C LEU A 48 -2.97 3.58 -8.40
N VAL A 49 -1.90 3.67 -9.19
CA VAL A 49 -0.93 4.78 -9.05
C VAL A 49 -1.55 6.11 -9.43
N HIS A 50 -2.36 6.14 -10.49
CA HIS A 50 -3.05 7.36 -10.91
C HIS A 50 -4.08 7.84 -9.87
N GLU A 51 -4.86 6.93 -9.31
CA GLU A 51 -5.82 7.25 -8.25
C GLU A 51 -5.13 7.70 -6.97
N ALA A 52 -4.02 7.06 -6.59
CA ALA A 52 -3.18 7.51 -5.49
C ALA A 52 -2.64 8.92 -5.74
N TRP A 53 -2.15 9.19 -6.95
CA TRP A 53 -1.71 10.51 -7.38
C TRP A 53 -2.78 11.58 -7.22
N LEU A 54 -3.99 11.34 -7.72
CA LEU A 54 -5.11 12.27 -7.58
C LEU A 54 -5.45 12.55 -6.10
N LYS A 55 -5.42 11.51 -5.26
CA LYS A 55 -5.65 11.65 -3.80
C LYS A 55 -4.52 12.39 -3.08
N LEU A 56 -3.31 12.35 -3.61
CA LEU A 56 -2.16 13.09 -3.08
C LEU A 56 -2.17 14.58 -3.45
N GLY A 57 -3.16 15.02 -4.22
CA GLY A 57 -3.36 16.42 -4.57
C GLY A 57 -3.21 16.72 -6.07
N GLY A 58 -2.99 15.69 -6.90
CA GLY A 58 -2.97 15.83 -8.37
C GLY A 58 -2.10 16.97 -8.85
N GLU A 59 -2.71 17.85 -9.65
CA GLU A 59 -2.06 19.05 -10.19
C GLU A 59 -1.92 20.20 -9.17
N GLN A 60 -2.53 20.08 -7.97
CA GLN A 60 -2.29 21.04 -6.91
C GLN A 60 -0.87 20.84 -6.39
N ASN A 61 -0.02 21.82 -6.65
CA ASN A 61 1.41 21.81 -6.37
C ASN A 61 1.70 21.70 -4.86
N ARG A 62 1.46 20.51 -4.29
CA ARG A 62 1.72 20.22 -2.88
C ARG A 62 3.21 20.23 -2.62
N GLN A 63 3.60 20.85 -1.53
CA GLN A 63 4.98 20.83 -1.04
C GLN A 63 5.19 19.61 -0.14
N TRP A 64 6.25 18.87 -0.41
CA TRP A 64 6.69 17.73 0.36
C TRP A 64 7.98 18.06 1.09
N ARG A 65 8.07 17.69 2.36
CA ARG A 65 9.30 17.93 3.14
C ARG A 65 10.49 17.21 2.53
N ASN A 66 10.27 16.00 2.07
CA ASN A 66 11.28 15.18 1.39
C ASN A 66 10.59 13.97 0.70
N ARG A 67 11.39 13.17 -0.02
CA ARG A 67 10.96 11.93 -0.67
C ARG A 67 10.31 10.93 0.32
N ASN A 68 10.84 10.81 1.54
CA ASN A 68 10.34 9.89 2.54
C ASN A 68 8.92 10.25 2.99
N HIS A 69 8.65 11.54 3.23
CA HIS A 69 7.31 12.04 3.55
C HIS A 69 6.32 11.77 2.41
N PHE A 70 6.75 11.88 1.16
CA PHE A 70 5.94 11.52 0.00
C PHE A 70 5.57 10.02 0.02
N PHE A 71 6.56 9.12 0.20
CA PHE A 71 6.29 7.67 0.23
C PHE A 71 5.38 7.25 1.37
N ALA A 72 5.55 7.79 2.56
CA ALA A 72 4.67 7.51 3.70
C ALA A 72 3.22 7.92 3.39
N THR A 73 3.03 9.10 2.78
CA THR A 73 1.70 9.58 2.41
C THR A 73 1.10 8.77 1.24
N ALA A 74 1.92 8.36 0.27
CA ALA A 74 1.52 7.50 -0.83
C ALA A 74 1.09 6.11 -0.33
N ALA A 75 1.80 5.54 0.63
CA ALA A 75 1.46 4.27 1.25
C ALA A 75 0.07 4.31 1.90
N GLU A 76 -0.23 5.37 2.62
CA GLU A 76 -1.56 5.56 3.21
C GLU A 76 -2.65 5.75 2.15
N ALA A 77 -2.39 6.51 1.08
CA ALA A 77 -3.33 6.67 -0.03
C ALA A 77 -3.61 5.34 -0.73
N MET A 78 -2.58 4.56 -1.04
CA MET A 78 -2.71 3.23 -1.65
C MET A 78 -3.47 2.25 -0.75
N ARG A 79 -3.18 2.25 0.56
CA ARG A 79 -3.93 1.45 1.54
C ARG A 79 -5.43 1.77 1.46
N ARG A 80 -5.80 3.06 1.49
CA ARG A 80 -7.20 3.49 1.43
C ARG A 80 -7.87 3.06 0.13
N ILE A 81 -7.21 3.23 -1.02
CA ILE A 81 -7.75 2.83 -2.32
C ILE A 81 -8.02 1.32 -2.35
N LEU A 82 -7.05 0.51 -1.93
CA LEU A 82 -7.19 -0.94 -1.92
C LEU A 82 -8.30 -1.40 -0.96
N THR A 83 -8.39 -0.78 0.23
CA THR A 83 -9.44 -1.04 1.21
C THR A 83 -10.83 -0.67 0.68
N ASP A 84 -10.97 0.51 0.04
CA ASP A 84 -12.24 0.96 -0.55
C ASP A 84 -12.67 0.06 -1.72
N ASN A 85 -11.72 -0.40 -2.53
CA ASN A 85 -11.99 -1.37 -3.60
C ASN A 85 -12.42 -2.73 -3.05
N ALA A 86 -11.77 -3.22 -2.00
CA ALA A 86 -12.15 -4.45 -1.34
C ALA A 86 -13.58 -4.36 -0.76
N ARG A 87 -13.91 -3.27 -0.06
CA ARG A 87 -15.27 -3.02 0.45
C ARG A 87 -16.31 -2.95 -0.67
N ARG A 88 -15.96 -2.36 -1.81
CA ARG A 88 -16.86 -2.28 -2.97
C ARG A 88 -17.12 -3.64 -3.56
N LYS A 89 -16.09 -4.47 -3.75
CA LYS A 89 -16.22 -5.85 -4.24
C LYS A 89 -17.16 -6.66 -3.34
N LEU A 90 -16.98 -6.61 -2.04
CA LEU A 90 -17.83 -7.34 -1.09
C LEU A 90 -19.28 -6.83 -1.06
N ARG A 91 -19.51 -5.52 -1.16
CA ARG A 91 -20.88 -4.96 -1.23
C ARG A 91 -21.64 -5.40 -2.47
N VAL A 92 -21.01 -5.42 -3.64
CA VAL A 92 -21.62 -5.90 -4.87
C VAL A 92 -22.07 -7.35 -4.73
N ARG A 93 -21.29 -8.16 -4.02
CA ARG A 93 -21.62 -9.57 -3.74
C ARG A 93 -22.80 -9.74 -2.79
N HIS A 94 -22.89 -8.91 -1.74
CA HIS A 94 -23.87 -9.08 -0.66
C HIS A 94 -25.18 -8.28 -0.84
N GLY A 95 -25.32 -7.40 -1.83
CA GLY A 95 -26.45 -6.49 -1.90
C GLY A 95 -26.82 -5.87 -3.24
N GLY A 96 -26.16 -6.18 -4.32
CA GLY A 96 -26.38 -5.60 -5.62
C GLY A 96 -27.09 -6.53 -6.58
N GLY A 97 -28.46 -6.48 -6.62
CA GLY A 97 -29.31 -6.84 -7.76
C GLY A 97 -28.96 -8.10 -8.56
N GLN A 98 -29.86 -9.05 -8.50
CA GLN A 98 -29.95 -10.27 -9.30
C GLN A 98 -29.29 -10.18 -10.68
N GLN A 99 -28.11 -10.74 -10.81
CA GLN A 99 -27.67 -11.44 -12.00
C GLN A 99 -27.02 -12.74 -11.54
N ARG A 100 -27.79 -13.83 -11.77
CA ARG A 100 -27.24 -15.18 -11.68
C ARG A 100 -26.10 -15.28 -12.68
N VAL A 101 -24.89 -15.28 -12.16
CA VAL A 101 -23.71 -15.74 -12.90
C VAL A 101 -23.35 -17.07 -12.27
N ASP A 102 -23.20 -18.09 -13.11
CA ASP A 102 -22.92 -19.46 -12.71
C ASP A 102 -21.75 -19.53 -11.74
N LEU A 103 -21.98 -20.35 -10.70
CA LEU A 103 -21.01 -20.73 -9.68
C LEU A 103 -19.94 -21.64 -10.32
N ASP A 104 -18.87 -21.05 -10.84
CA ASP A 104 -17.65 -21.79 -11.11
C ASP A 104 -16.43 -21.05 -10.55
N ASP A 105 -15.77 -21.72 -9.64
CA ASP A 105 -14.42 -21.70 -9.06
C ASP A 105 -13.53 -20.41 -9.09
N CYS A 106 -13.78 -19.43 -9.93
CA CYS A 106 -13.01 -18.19 -9.98
C CYS A 106 -13.43 -17.15 -8.92
N ALA A 107 -14.64 -17.26 -8.34
CA ALA A 107 -15.16 -16.29 -7.38
C ALA A 107 -14.49 -16.42 -6.00
N THR A 108 -14.15 -17.63 -5.58
CA THR A 108 -13.67 -17.92 -4.21
C THR A 108 -12.29 -17.37 -3.89
N ALA A 109 -11.37 -17.31 -4.86
CA ALA A 109 -10.00 -16.81 -4.63
C ALA A 109 -9.94 -15.28 -4.56
N ALA A 110 -10.68 -14.58 -5.45
CA ALA A 110 -10.74 -13.10 -5.44
C ALA A 110 -11.46 -12.55 -4.21
N ASP A 111 -12.40 -13.32 -3.65
CA ASP A 111 -13.15 -12.97 -2.44
C ASP A 111 -12.28 -13.09 -1.19
N SER A 112 -11.47 -14.14 -1.11
CA SER A 112 -10.54 -14.33 0.00
C SER A 112 -9.49 -13.21 0.07
N GLU A 113 -9.15 -12.61 -1.06
CA GLU A 113 -8.20 -11.50 -1.11
C GLU A 113 -8.81 -10.18 -0.62
N ALA A 114 -10.05 -9.85 -1.03
CA ALA A 114 -10.74 -8.66 -0.54
C ALA A 114 -10.93 -8.72 0.98
N ASP A 115 -11.36 -9.88 1.51
CA ASP A 115 -11.48 -10.12 2.95
C ASP A 115 -10.12 -10.00 3.65
N HIS A 116 -9.05 -10.52 3.01
CA HIS A 116 -7.71 -10.44 3.57
C HIS A 116 -7.20 -8.99 3.64
N ILE A 117 -7.39 -8.19 2.58
CA ILE A 117 -7.02 -6.77 2.56
C ILE A 117 -7.74 -6.02 3.68
N LEU A 118 -9.04 -6.28 3.88
CA LEU A 118 -9.80 -5.64 4.95
C LEU A 118 -9.31 -6.05 6.33
N ALA A 119 -9.14 -7.35 6.57
CA ALA A 119 -8.64 -7.86 7.84
C ALA A 119 -7.25 -7.30 8.19
N VAL A 120 -6.34 -7.24 7.22
CA VAL A 120 -5.02 -6.62 7.40
C VAL A 120 -5.14 -5.14 7.68
N SER A 121 -6.01 -4.41 6.97
CA SER A 121 -6.20 -2.96 7.16
C SER A 121 -6.77 -2.65 8.55
N GLU A 122 -7.75 -3.40 9.03
CA GLU A 122 -8.35 -3.23 10.35
C GLU A 122 -7.37 -3.56 11.49
N ALA A 123 -6.66 -4.67 11.38
CA ALA A 123 -5.62 -5.03 12.33
C ALA A 123 -4.49 -3.99 12.35
N LEU A 124 -4.13 -3.45 11.19
CA LEU A 124 -3.09 -2.42 11.08
C LEU A 124 -3.52 -1.08 11.72
N GLU A 125 -4.79 -0.73 11.67
CA GLU A 125 -5.30 0.46 12.38
C GLU A 125 -5.13 0.34 13.88
N LYS A 126 -5.43 -0.83 14.46
CA LYS A 126 -5.20 -1.12 15.87
C LYS A 126 -3.69 -1.13 16.20
N PHE A 127 -2.89 -1.76 15.35
CA PHE A 127 -1.46 -1.83 15.53
C PHE A 127 -0.79 -0.45 15.50
N ALA A 128 -1.28 0.46 14.65
CA ALA A 128 -0.78 1.82 14.55
C ALA A 128 -1.01 2.65 15.84
N GLN A 129 -1.99 2.30 16.67
CA GLN A 129 -2.19 2.93 17.99
C GLN A 129 -1.14 2.46 19.00
N LEU A 130 -0.62 1.24 18.85
CA LEU A 130 0.37 0.64 19.73
C LEU A 130 1.79 0.98 19.33
N ASP A 131 2.08 0.89 18.04
CA ASP A 131 3.41 1.09 17.48
C ASP A 131 3.32 1.74 16.07
N PRO A 132 3.27 3.08 16.01
CA PRO A 132 3.14 3.81 14.76
C PRO A 132 4.29 3.54 13.78
N GLN A 133 5.54 3.42 14.26
CA GLN A 133 6.71 3.25 13.41
C GLN A 133 6.71 1.88 12.71
N ARG A 134 6.38 0.81 13.45
CA ARG A 134 6.26 -0.53 12.84
C ARG A 134 5.04 -0.63 11.93
N ALA A 135 3.95 0.06 12.25
CA ALA A 135 2.79 0.15 11.37
C ALA A 135 3.12 0.85 10.04
N GLU A 136 3.93 1.92 10.06
CA GLU A 136 4.41 2.57 8.83
C GLU A 136 5.25 1.60 7.98
N LEU A 137 6.13 0.82 8.59
CA LEU A 137 6.88 -0.21 7.87
C LEU A 137 5.93 -1.21 7.16
N VAL A 138 4.85 -1.62 7.83
CA VAL A 138 3.87 -2.52 7.22
C VAL A 138 3.19 -1.85 6.03
N LYS A 139 2.79 -0.60 6.14
CA LYS A 139 2.18 0.14 5.02
C LYS A 139 3.11 0.21 3.81
N LEU A 140 4.35 0.60 4.01
CA LEU A 140 5.38 0.70 2.97
C LEU A 140 5.64 -0.66 2.28
N ARG A 141 5.73 -1.73 3.07
CA ARG A 141 6.03 -3.07 2.56
C ARG A 141 4.82 -3.74 1.92
N TYR A 142 3.67 -3.71 2.59
CA TYR A 142 2.49 -4.48 2.19
C TYR A 142 1.69 -3.78 1.09
N PHE A 143 1.43 -2.47 1.21
CA PHE A 143 0.58 -1.74 0.27
C PHE A 143 1.36 -1.10 -0.88
N VAL A 144 2.57 -0.63 -0.65
CA VAL A 144 3.43 -0.05 -1.70
C VAL A 144 4.33 -1.10 -2.34
N GLY A 145 4.84 -2.06 -1.57
CA GLY A 145 5.71 -3.12 -2.06
C GLY A 145 7.21 -2.77 -1.99
N LEU A 146 7.60 -1.78 -1.17
CA LEU A 146 9.02 -1.43 -0.98
C LEU A 146 9.83 -2.64 -0.46
N SER A 147 11.07 -2.76 -0.86
CA SER A 147 12.05 -3.68 -0.27
C SER A 147 12.37 -3.28 1.18
N PHE A 148 13.05 -4.16 1.92
CA PHE A 148 13.49 -3.79 3.28
C PHE A 148 14.47 -2.63 3.28
N ALA A 149 15.37 -2.56 2.30
CA ALA A 149 16.33 -1.48 2.18
C ALA A 149 15.61 -0.14 1.90
N GLU A 150 14.71 -0.08 0.92
CA GLU A 150 13.94 1.11 0.57
C GLU A 150 13.05 1.57 1.74
N ALA A 151 12.33 0.64 2.40
CA ALA A 151 11.49 0.98 3.54
C ALA A 151 12.31 1.45 4.76
N ALA A 152 13.50 0.88 4.97
CA ALA A 152 14.41 1.31 6.02
C ALA A 152 14.93 2.73 5.78
N GLU A 153 15.27 3.05 4.53
CA GLU A 153 15.65 4.41 4.11
C GLU A 153 14.53 5.41 4.40
N VAL A 154 13.30 5.11 3.95
CA VAL A 154 12.12 5.96 4.19
C VAL A 154 11.89 6.21 5.70
N LEU A 155 12.09 5.20 6.53
CA LEU A 155 11.87 5.29 7.98
C LEU A 155 13.10 5.76 8.76
N SER A 156 14.21 6.03 8.07
CA SER A 156 15.50 6.40 8.70
C SER A 156 15.97 5.40 9.76
N ILE A 157 15.84 4.10 9.46
CA ILE A 157 16.30 2.99 10.29
C ILE A 157 17.23 2.08 9.49
N SER A 158 17.95 1.18 10.18
CA SER A 158 18.77 0.18 9.49
C SER A 158 17.90 -0.94 8.90
N GLU A 159 18.35 -1.55 7.79
CA GLU A 159 17.67 -2.71 7.18
C GLU A 159 17.52 -3.89 8.16
N PRO A 160 18.49 -4.26 8.99
CA PRO A 160 18.30 -5.27 10.03
C PRO A 160 17.19 -4.92 11.02
N THR A 161 17.08 -3.63 11.39
CA THR A 161 15.99 -3.14 12.23
C THR A 161 14.63 -3.27 11.54
N ALA A 162 14.54 -2.93 10.25
CA ALA A 162 13.32 -3.09 9.46
C ALA A 162 12.89 -4.57 9.39
N LYS A 163 13.84 -5.51 9.18
CA LYS A 163 13.56 -6.95 9.19
C LYS A 163 13.02 -7.43 10.54
N ARG A 164 13.60 -6.97 11.64
CA ARG A 164 13.13 -7.29 13.00
C ARG A 164 11.74 -6.71 13.27
N TYR A 165 11.49 -5.47 12.87
CA TYR A 165 10.19 -4.82 12.98
C TYR A 165 9.12 -5.55 12.19
N TRP A 166 9.45 -5.97 10.98
CA TRP A 166 8.55 -6.74 10.13
C TRP A 166 8.17 -8.08 10.75
N SER A 167 9.15 -8.83 11.29
CA SER A 167 8.89 -10.11 11.94
C SER A 167 7.94 -9.97 13.11
N PHE A 168 8.13 -8.95 13.94
CA PHE A 168 7.23 -8.65 15.04
C PHE A 168 5.83 -8.24 14.56
N ALA A 169 5.75 -7.27 13.65
CA ALA A 169 4.49 -6.77 13.12
C ALA A 169 3.66 -7.89 12.46
N ARG A 170 4.34 -8.77 11.68
CA ARG A 170 3.67 -9.91 11.04
C ARG A 170 3.09 -10.89 12.06
N ALA A 171 3.81 -11.19 13.12
CA ALA A 171 3.31 -12.08 14.17
C ALA A 171 2.12 -11.45 14.90
N TRP A 172 2.21 -10.18 15.26
CA TRP A 172 1.13 -9.47 15.93
C TRP A 172 -0.13 -9.38 15.04
N LEU A 173 0.00 -8.97 13.79
CA LEU A 173 -1.11 -8.89 12.85
C LEU A 173 -1.76 -10.25 12.62
N TYR A 174 -0.98 -11.32 12.53
CA TYR A 174 -1.49 -12.67 12.39
C TYR A 174 -2.39 -13.08 13.57
N GLU A 175 -1.94 -12.85 14.80
CA GLU A 175 -2.72 -13.16 15.99
C GLU A 175 -3.98 -12.28 16.11
N GLU A 176 -3.89 -10.99 15.78
CA GLU A 176 -5.04 -10.09 15.80
C GLU A 176 -6.10 -10.49 14.77
N ILE A 177 -5.69 -10.81 13.54
CA ILE A 177 -6.61 -11.27 12.49
C ILE A 177 -7.24 -12.61 12.86
N ARG A 178 -6.47 -13.50 13.48
CA ARG A 178 -6.99 -14.80 13.95
C ARG A 178 -8.01 -14.65 15.06
N ALA A 179 -7.78 -13.74 15.99
CA ALA A 179 -8.69 -13.48 17.11
C ALA A 179 -10.00 -12.79 16.69
N ALA A 180 -10.02 -12.11 15.55
CA ALA A 180 -11.18 -11.42 15.00
C ALA A 180 -12.13 -12.34 14.17
N ARG A 181 -11.72 -13.58 13.90
CA ARG A 181 -12.50 -14.60 13.17
C ARG A 181 -13.30 -15.48 14.12
#